data_d3a521c48d15d1a82fec124dc3fc4b69
#
_entry.id   d3a521c48d15d1a82fec124dc3fc4b69
#
_cell.length_a   1.000
_cell.length_b   1.000
_cell.length_c   1.000
_cell.angle_alpha   90.00
_cell.angle_beta   90.00
_cell.angle_gamma   90.00
#
_symmetry.space_group_name_H-M   'P 1'
#
loop_
_entity.id
_entity.type
_entity.pdbx_description
1 polymer ?
#
loop_
_entity_poly.entity_id
_entity_poly.type
_entity_poly.pdbx_seq_one_letter_code
_entity_poly.pdbx_strand_id
1 'polypeptide(L)'
;AKQQAVEQMKKNVKAEDKAAEESRRKPDTVPVGQVQINTKGTIAIKPGENVFIPISREHPNRILTPFKNPQIVSTSLFTSKKKGDCGEACVRDGVIYITTDSPSAVTAFITEKGHEDIAFSITMVPQAIPPREVRFTLPPDVVERLNSRSAANGGLKKAQAWEQSQPYVETIRQALRGVALGQVP
;
A
#
# COMPACT_ATOMS: atom_id res chain seq x y z
N ALA A 1 33.91 30.87 -45.63
CA ALA A 1 32.49 30.86 -45.13
C ALA A 1 32.06 29.43 -44.70
N LYS A 2 32.35 28.36 -45.44
CA LYS A 2 31.92 27.00 -45.07
C LYS A 2 32.59 26.43 -43.84
N GLN A 3 33.85 26.75 -43.56
CA GLN A 3 34.59 26.28 -42.39
C GLN A 3 34.11 26.89 -41.09
N GLN A 4 33.69 28.17 -41.09
CA GLN A 4 33.19 28.87 -39.93
C GLN A 4 31.82 28.32 -39.48
N ALA A 5 30.91 27.95 -40.46
CA ALA A 5 29.63 27.36 -40.17
C ALA A 5 29.76 25.94 -39.51
N VAL A 6 30.72 25.14 -39.96
CA VAL A 6 30.98 23.81 -39.40
C VAL A 6 31.53 23.90 -37.98
N GLU A 7 32.39 24.89 -37.72
CA GLU A 7 32.95 25.11 -36.38
C GLU A 7 31.92 25.62 -35.39
N GLN A 8 30.99 26.45 -35.83
CA GLN A 8 29.87 26.93 -35.03
C GLN A 8 28.85 25.83 -34.73
N MET A 9 28.56 24.94 -35.69
CA MET A 9 27.73 23.75 -35.45
C MET A 9 28.38 22.78 -34.43
N LYS A 10 29.68 22.55 -34.52
CA LYS A 10 30.41 21.72 -33.52
C LYS A 10 30.39 22.33 -32.12
N LYS A 11 30.45 23.64 -32.00
CA LYS A 11 30.33 24.33 -30.68
C LYS A 11 28.92 24.22 -30.11
N ASN A 12 27.88 24.33 -30.94
CA ASN A 12 26.48 24.22 -30.51
C ASN A 12 26.15 22.79 -30.06
N VAL A 13 26.55 21.77 -30.83
CA VAL A 13 26.35 20.36 -30.44
C VAL A 13 27.06 20.04 -29.13
N LYS A 14 28.29 20.55 -28.95
CA LYS A 14 29.05 20.32 -27.70
C LYS A 14 28.45 21.06 -26.49
N ALA A 15 27.77 22.19 -26.71
CA ALA A 15 27.04 22.92 -25.66
C ALA A 15 25.73 22.22 -25.28
N GLU A 16 24.99 21.66 -26.27
CA GLU A 16 23.76 20.91 -26.06
C GLU A 16 24.04 19.58 -25.34
N ASP A 17 25.10 18.84 -25.72
CA ASP A 17 25.51 17.62 -25.04
C ASP A 17 25.91 17.87 -23.59
N LYS A 18 26.60 18.98 -23.32
CA LYS A 18 27.01 19.37 -21.98
C LYS A 18 25.81 19.77 -21.11
N ALA A 19 24.83 20.48 -21.68
CA ALA A 19 23.59 20.84 -20.98
C ALA A 19 22.71 19.60 -20.71
N ALA A 20 22.64 18.65 -21.64
CA ALA A 20 21.92 17.38 -21.47
C ALA A 20 22.59 16.49 -20.41
N GLU A 21 23.93 16.47 -20.34
CA GLU A 21 24.67 15.71 -19.33
C GLU A 21 24.57 16.34 -17.94
N GLU A 22 24.54 17.67 -17.86
CA GLU A 22 24.34 18.41 -16.62
C GLU A 22 22.90 18.29 -16.09
N SER A 23 21.92 18.22 -16.98
CA SER A 23 20.52 17.91 -16.65
C SER A 23 20.33 16.47 -16.15
N ARG A 24 21.09 15.51 -16.66
CA ARG A 24 21.10 14.12 -16.17
C ARG A 24 21.80 13.94 -14.82
N ARG A 25 22.72 14.83 -14.46
CA ARG A 25 23.46 14.78 -13.20
C ARG A 25 22.78 15.48 -12.04
N LYS A 26 21.77 16.30 -12.30
CA LYS A 26 20.90 16.82 -11.24
C LYS A 26 19.81 15.80 -11.01
N PRO A 27 19.87 14.97 -9.94
CA PRO A 27 18.64 14.35 -9.48
C PRO A 27 17.67 15.51 -9.23
N ASP A 28 16.42 15.35 -9.64
CA ASP A 28 15.34 16.23 -9.21
C ASP A 28 15.34 16.22 -7.68
N THR A 29 16.16 17.04 -7.08
CA THR A 29 16.15 17.30 -5.66
C THR A 29 14.88 18.08 -5.40
N VAL A 30 13.79 17.35 -5.14
CA VAL A 30 12.72 17.89 -4.31
C VAL A 30 13.44 18.60 -3.14
N PRO A 31 13.18 19.89 -2.90
CA PRO A 31 13.88 20.62 -1.85
C PRO A 31 13.69 19.88 -0.53
N VAL A 32 14.73 19.19 -0.10
CA VAL A 32 14.77 18.35 1.11
C VAL A 32 14.48 19.19 2.37
N GLY A 33 14.50 20.51 2.26
CA GLY A 33 14.29 21.43 3.37
C GLY A 33 12.87 21.47 3.96
N GLN A 34 11.88 20.77 3.36
CA GLN A 34 10.50 20.78 3.85
C GLN A 34 9.93 19.38 4.19
N VAL A 35 10.70 18.33 3.99
CA VAL A 35 10.26 16.97 4.30
C VAL A 35 10.60 16.66 5.75
N GLN A 36 9.57 16.59 6.60
CA GLN A 36 9.74 16.14 7.98
C GLN A 36 9.84 14.62 8.01
N ILE A 37 11.05 14.11 8.23
CA ILE A 37 11.28 12.68 8.45
C ILE A 37 10.83 12.33 9.88
N ASN A 38 9.87 11.44 10.00
CA ASN A 38 9.36 11.02 11.29
C ASN A 38 10.22 9.89 11.86
N THR A 39 10.92 10.15 12.96
CA THR A 39 11.79 9.20 13.65
C THR A 39 11.09 8.45 14.79
N LYS A 40 9.81 8.74 15.08
CA LYS A 40 9.06 8.11 16.16
C LYS A 40 8.77 6.64 15.85
N GLY A 41 8.71 5.82 16.89
CA GLY A 41 8.34 4.41 16.78
C GLY A 41 6.83 4.19 16.57
N THR A 42 5.99 5.15 17.00
CA THR A 42 4.54 5.13 16.78
C THR A 42 4.12 6.42 16.08
N ILE A 43 3.41 6.30 14.98
CA ILE A 43 3.04 7.39 14.10
C ILE A 43 1.54 7.33 13.81
N ALA A 44 0.82 8.41 14.15
CA ALA A 44 -0.57 8.57 13.75
C ALA A 44 -0.62 9.05 12.29
N ILE A 45 -1.40 8.37 11.48
CA ILE A 45 -1.61 8.68 10.07
C ILE A 45 -3.09 8.90 9.77
N LYS A 46 -3.37 9.65 8.71
CA LYS A 46 -4.72 9.81 8.16
C LYS A 46 -4.77 9.19 6.76
N PRO A 47 -5.93 8.65 6.33
CA PRO A 47 -6.09 8.20 4.97
C PRO A 47 -5.73 9.31 3.96
N GLY A 48 -4.98 8.94 2.92
CA GLY A 48 -4.51 9.87 1.90
C GLY A 48 -3.24 10.65 2.26
N GLU A 49 -2.72 10.53 3.47
CA GLU A 49 -1.43 11.12 3.84
C GLU A 49 -0.26 10.27 3.36
N ASN A 50 0.84 10.95 3.05
CA ASN A 50 2.14 10.33 2.84
C ASN A 50 3.05 10.62 4.03
N VAL A 51 3.66 9.58 4.59
CA VAL A 51 4.55 9.69 5.74
C VAL A 51 5.98 9.35 5.32
N PHE A 52 6.93 10.18 5.72
CA PHE A 52 8.36 9.94 5.50
C PHE A 52 8.98 9.35 6.76
N ILE A 53 9.57 8.17 6.64
CA ILE A 53 10.26 7.49 7.74
C ILE A 53 11.66 7.03 7.33
N PRO A 54 12.66 7.14 8.19
CA PRO A 54 13.93 6.48 7.98
C PRO A 54 13.79 4.98 8.28
N ILE A 55 14.43 4.16 7.48
CA ILE A 55 14.53 2.72 7.67
C ILE A 55 15.99 2.27 7.62
N SER A 56 16.28 1.12 8.20
CA SER A 56 17.59 0.49 8.05
C SER A 56 17.80 0.02 6.62
N ARG A 57 18.96 0.34 6.05
CA ARG A 57 19.42 -0.20 4.78
C ARG A 57 20.01 -1.59 4.99
N GLU A 58 19.72 -2.52 4.07
CA GLU A 58 20.23 -3.90 4.08
C GLU A 58 19.74 -4.79 5.23
N HIS A 59 19.03 -4.26 6.20
CA HIS A 59 18.50 -5.02 7.33
C HIS A 59 16.98 -5.02 7.36
N PRO A 60 16.35 -6.05 7.93
CA PRO A 60 14.90 -6.14 8.01
C PRO A 60 14.30 -5.03 8.88
N ASN A 61 13.25 -4.38 8.37
CA ASN A 61 12.44 -3.45 9.14
C ASN A 61 11.03 -4.04 9.26
N ARG A 62 10.35 -3.77 10.37
CA ARG A 62 8.99 -4.21 10.64
C ARG A 62 8.05 -3.01 10.68
N ILE A 63 6.98 -3.09 9.91
CA ILE A 63 5.93 -2.08 9.89
C ILE A 63 4.64 -2.71 10.37
N LEU A 64 4.17 -2.26 11.53
CA LEU A 64 2.90 -2.65 12.11
C LEU A 64 1.85 -1.64 11.68
N THR A 65 0.82 -2.15 11.02
CA THR A 65 -0.29 -1.32 10.53
C THR A 65 -1.50 -1.48 11.46
N PRO A 66 -2.44 -0.54 11.44
CA PRO A 66 -3.70 -0.67 12.16
C PRO A 66 -4.69 -1.62 11.48
N PHE A 67 -4.30 -2.20 10.36
CA PHE A 67 -5.12 -3.12 9.56
C PHE A 67 -5.01 -4.56 10.09
N LYS A 68 -6.09 -5.31 10.00
CA LYS A 68 -6.12 -6.74 10.33
C LYS A 68 -5.47 -7.58 9.22
N ASN A 69 -5.76 -7.22 7.97
CA ASN A 69 -5.23 -7.88 6.79
C ASN A 69 -4.60 -6.83 5.87
N PRO A 70 -3.42 -6.29 6.23
CA PRO A 70 -2.76 -5.28 5.43
C PRO A 70 -2.35 -5.84 4.07
N GLN A 71 -2.49 -5.01 3.05
CA GLN A 71 -2.14 -5.33 1.68
C GLN A 71 -1.28 -4.21 1.10
N ILE A 72 -0.17 -4.58 0.46
CA ILE A 72 0.65 -3.66 -0.32
C ILE A 72 0.06 -3.62 -1.73
N VAL A 73 -0.56 -2.49 -2.08
CA VAL A 73 -1.26 -2.34 -3.37
C VAL A 73 -0.33 -1.88 -4.47
N SER A 74 0.60 -0.97 -4.12
CA SER A 74 1.61 -0.44 -5.03
C SER A 74 2.87 -0.12 -4.26
N THR A 75 4.01 -0.44 -4.85
CA THR A 75 5.31 -0.20 -4.21
C THR A 75 6.42 -0.10 -5.25
N SER A 76 7.45 0.69 -4.95
CA SER A 76 8.70 0.71 -5.71
C SER A 76 9.66 -0.43 -5.33
N LEU A 77 9.34 -1.18 -4.26
CA LEU A 77 10.13 -2.31 -3.79
C LEU A 77 9.83 -3.58 -4.61
N PHE A 78 10.82 -4.42 -4.75
CA PHE A 78 10.61 -5.73 -5.35
C PHE A 78 9.81 -6.64 -4.42
N THR A 79 8.70 -7.17 -4.92
CA THR A 79 7.88 -8.16 -4.22
C THR A 79 7.97 -9.51 -4.93
N SER A 80 8.29 -10.57 -4.19
CA SER A 80 8.35 -11.89 -4.78
C SER A 80 6.96 -12.50 -4.94
N LYS A 81 6.73 -13.15 -6.09
CA LYS A 81 5.51 -13.94 -6.34
C LYS A 81 5.65 -15.39 -5.87
N LYS A 82 6.84 -15.80 -5.47
CA LYS A 82 7.09 -17.16 -4.97
C LYS A 82 6.56 -17.30 -3.54
N LYS A 83 5.80 -18.36 -3.29
CA LYS A 83 5.33 -18.68 -1.94
C LYS A 83 6.52 -18.92 -1.00
N GLY A 84 6.56 -18.18 0.12
CA GLY A 84 7.62 -18.28 1.12
C GLY A 84 8.81 -17.34 0.91
N ASP A 85 8.89 -16.67 -0.24
CA ASP A 85 9.90 -15.65 -0.51
C ASP A 85 9.30 -14.26 -0.29
N CYS A 86 10.02 -13.39 0.42
CA CYS A 86 9.55 -12.05 0.77
C CYS A 86 9.92 -11.00 -0.30
N GLY A 87 11.01 -11.21 -1.06
CA GLY A 87 11.59 -10.14 -1.84
C GLY A 87 12.06 -8.99 -0.93
N GLU A 88 11.94 -7.75 -1.37
CA GLU A 88 12.24 -6.57 -0.54
C GLU A 88 11.08 -6.19 0.39
N ALA A 89 9.85 -6.57 0.05
CA ALA A 89 8.66 -6.29 0.86
C ALA A 89 7.67 -7.46 0.82
N CYS A 90 7.15 -7.85 1.98
CA CYS A 90 6.08 -8.83 2.10
C CYS A 90 5.23 -8.62 3.35
N VAL A 91 4.06 -9.24 3.36
CA VAL A 91 3.16 -9.28 4.53
C VAL A 91 3.20 -10.69 5.13
N ARG A 92 3.49 -10.78 6.43
CA ARG A 92 3.42 -12.03 7.20
C ARG A 92 2.71 -11.76 8.53
N ASP A 93 1.64 -12.51 8.80
CA ASP A 93 0.87 -12.41 10.04
C ASP A 93 0.43 -10.96 10.39
N GLY A 94 -0.01 -10.20 9.38
CA GLY A 94 -0.45 -8.83 9.55
C GLY A 94 0.66 -7.78 9.72
N VAL A 95 1.91 -8.20 9.63
CA VAL A 95 3.09 -7.32 9.71
C VAL A 95 3.76 -7.21 8.35
N ILE A 96 4.16 -6.01 7.98
CA ILE A 96 4.92 -5.77 6.75
C ILE A 96 6.40 -5.78 7.09
N TYR A 97 7.14 -6.62 6.39
CA TYR A 97 8.60 -6.71 6.48
C TYR A 97 9.23 -6.06 5.26
N ILE A 98 10.22 -5.21 5.49
CA ILE A 98 10.91 -4.48 4.42
C ILE A 98 12.42 -4.60 4.63
N THR A 99 13.10 -5.09 3.58
CA THR A 99 14.55 -5.17 3.52
C THR A 99 14.98 -4.66 2.15
N THR A 100 15.73 -3.58 2.08
CA THR A 100 16.19 -2.99 0.83
C THR A 100 17.60 -2.43 0.96
N ASP A 101 18.37 -2.54 -0.10
CA ASP A 101 19.68 -1.92 -0.27
C ASP A 101 19.62 -0.66 -1.13
N SER A 102 18.42 -0.21 -1.48
CA SER A 102 18.23 0.96 -2.33
C SER A 102 18.98 2.18 -1.80
N PRO A 103 19.72 2.88 -2.66
CA PRO A 103 20.36 4.16 -2.29
C PRO A 103 19.35 5.31 -2.25
N SER A 104 18.17 5.13 -2.79
CA SER A 104 17.11 6.12 -2.89
C SER A 104 15.93 5.78 -2.01
N ALA A 105 15.08 6.78 -1.74
CA ALA A 105 13.83 6.56 -1.05
C ALA A 105 12.92 5.57 -1.82
N VAL A 106 12.23 4.72 -1.08
CA VAL A 106 11.29 3.73 -1.59
C VAL A 106 9.89 4.01 -1.06
N THR A 107 8.88 3.66 -1.82
CA THR A 107 7.49 3.99 -1.50
C THR A 107 6.61 2.75 -1.48
N ALA A 108 5.56 2.79 -0.66
CA ALA A 108 4.52 1.77 -0.64
C ALA A 108 3.16 2.38 -0.31
N PHE A 109 2.11 1.92 -1.01
CA PHE A 109 0.71 2.15 -0.67
C PHE A 109 0.16 0.93 0.06
N ILE A 110 -0.46 1.16 1.21
CA ILE A 110 -0.95 0.11 2.10
C ILE A 110 -2.43 0.32 2.36
N THR A 111 -3.20 -0.76 2.24
CA THR A 111 -4.64 -0.77 2.48
C THR A 111 -5.03 -1.96 3.36
N GLU A 112 -6.25 -1.93 3.89
CA GLU A 112 -6.91 -3.14 4.41
C GLU A 112 -7.48 -3.94 3.23
N LYS A 113 -7.27 -5.24 3.20
CA LYS A 113 -7.86 -6.13 2.20
C LYS A 113 -9.39 -6.00 2.17
N GLY A 114 -9.94 -5.68 1.01
CA GLY A 114 -11.37 -5.45 0.82
C GLY A 114 -11.83 -4.01 1.14
N HIS A 115 -10.91 -3.10 1.47
CA HIS A 115 -11.18 -1.69 1.78
C HIS A 115 -10.11 -0.79 1.14
N GLU A 116 -9.93 -0.92 -0.16
CA GLU A 116 -8.90 -0.21 -0.92
C GLU A 116 -9.14 1.31 -1.00
N ASP A 117 -10.33 1.79 -0.63
CA ASP A 117 -10.65 3.21 -0.49
C ASP A 117 -9.96 3.87 0.72
N ILE A 118 -9.50 3.07 1.68
CA ILE A 118 -8.76 3.54 2.85
C ILE A 118 -7.30 3.13 2.71
N ALA A 119 -6.51 4.02 2.14
CA ALA A 119 -5.11 3.80 1.88
C ALA A 119 -4.25 4.89 2.52
N PHE A 120 -3.04 4.54 2.88
CA PHE A 120 -1.99 5.50 3.19
C PHE A 120 -0.69 5.13 2.47
N SER A 121 0.15 6.11 2.24
CA SER A 121 1.43 5.90 1.61
C SER A 121 2.58 6.16 2.59
N ILE A 122 3.63 5.37 2.44
CA ILE A 122 4.85 5.51 3.20
C ILE A 122 5.99 5.76 2.21
N THR A 123 6.76 6.80 2.46
CA THR A 123 8.06 7.00 1.81
C THR A 123 9.14 6.66 2.82
N MET A 124 9.90 5.63 2.52
CA MET A 124 10.95 5.12 3.39
C MET A 124 12.31 5.53 2.86
N VAL A 125 13.13 6.10 3.74
CA VAL A 125 14.47 6.57 3.41
C VAL A 125 15.50 5.60 3.99
N PRO A 126 16.13 4.73 3.17
CA PRO A 126 17.14 3.81 3.66
C PRO A 126 18.39 4.53 4.17
N GLN A 127 18.78 4.23 5.37
CA GLN A 127 19.92 4.84 6.06
C GLN A 127 20.77 3.78 6.78
N ALA A 128 22.00 4.15 7.13
CA ALA A 128 22.88 3.31 7.95
C ALA A 128 22.50 3.43 9.45
N ILE A 129 21.33 2.88 9.78
CA ILE A 129 20.77 2.82 11.13
C ILE A 129 20.39 1.38 11.48
N PRO A 130 20.24 1.02 12.77
CA PRO A 130 19.73 -0.28 13.15
C PRO A 130 18.34 -0.59 12.57
N PRO A 131 17.96 -1.87 12.45
CA PRO A 131 16.61 -2.30 12.07
C PRO A 131 15.55 -1.56 12.87
N ARG A 132 14.49 -1.11 12.20
CA ARG A 132 13.41 -0.37 12.84
C ARG A 132 12.12 -1.17 12.90
N GLU A 133 11.40 -0.96 14.00
CA GLU A 133 10.00 -1.29 14.12
C GLU A 133 9.19 0.02 14.21
N VAL A 134 8.25 0.22 13.29
CA VAL A 134 7.38 1.38 13.25
C VAL A 134 5.93 0.93 13.30
N ARG A 135 5.17 1.48 14.24
CA ARG A 135 3.73 1.23 14.37
C ARG A 135 2.93 2.41 13.84
N PHE A 136 2.03 2.16 12.92
CA PHE A 136 1.07 3.14 12.45
C PHE A 136 -0.27 2.99 13.15
N THR A 137 -0.89 4.13 13.49
CA THR A 137 -2.23 4.19 14.06
C THR A 137 -3.13 5.06 13.20
N LEU A 138 -4.43 4.71 13.15
CA LEU A 138 -5.46 5.49 12.45
C LEU A 138 -6.32 6.26 13.45
N PRO A 139 -6.96 7.36 13.02
CA PRO A 139 -7.97 8.03 13.81
C PRO A 139 -9.12 7.07 14.19
N PRO A 140 -9.73 7.21 15.39
CA PRO A 140 -10.78 6.31 15.86
C PRO A 140 -11.99 6.21 14.92
N ASP A 141 -12.38 7.30 14.27
CA ASP A 141 -13.49 7.34 13.30
C ASP A 141 -13.20 6.48 12.05
N VAL A 142 -11.95 6.42 11.60
CA VAL A 142 -11.53 5.57 10.49
C VAL A 142 -11.54 4.10 10.89
N VAL A 143 -11.06 3.79 12.08
CA VAL A 143 -11.09 2.42 12.66
C VAL A 143 -12.54 1.93 12.79
N GLU A 144 -13.44 2.78 13.25
CA GLU A 144 -14.86 2.47 13.37
C GLU A 144 -15.50 2.18 12.01
N ARG A 145 -15.20 2.99 10.99
CA ARG A 145 -15.66 2.72 9.60
C ARG A 145 -15.17 1.38 9.05
N LEU A 146 -13.92 1.01 9.32
CA LEU A 146 -13.38 -0.28 8.92
C LEU A 146 -14.11 -1.43 9.63
N ASN A 147 -14.35 -1.31 10.91
CA ASN A 147 -15.01 -2.32 11.73
C ASN A 147 -16.49 -2.49 11.35
N SER A 148 -17.22 -1.40 11.12
CA SER A 148 -18.64 -1.44 10.75
C SER A 148 -18.87 -2.06 9.37
N ARG A 149 -18.03 -1.74 8.37
CA ARG A 149 -18.07 -2.36 7.04
C ARG A 149 -17.75 -3.86 7.11
N SER A 150 -16.77 -4.26 7.91
CA SER A 150 -16.43 -5.66 8.10
C SER A 150 -17.55 -6.44 8.78
N ALA A 151 -18.23 -5.84 9.74
CA ALA A 151 -19.38 -6.44 10.42
C ALA A 151 -20.58 -6.58 9.47
N ALA A 152 -20.89 -5.58 8.67
CA ALA A 152 -21.98 -5.62 7.67
C ALA A 152 -21.75 -6.72 6.63
N ASN A 153 -20.54 -6.83 6.10
CA ASN A 153 -20.19 -7.88 5.12
C ASN A 153 -20.19 -9.28 5.74
N GLY A 154 -19.72 -9.41 6.98
CA GLY A 154 -19.73 -10.68 7.70
C GLY A 154 -21.14 -11.10 8.14
N GLY A 155 -21.99 -10.15 8.51
CA GLY A 155 -23.36 -10.35 8.90
C GLY A 155 -24.24 -10.83 7.74
N LEU A 156 -24.14 -10.20 6.57
CA LEU A 156 -24.87 -10.59 5.36
C LEU A 156 -24.49 -11.99 4.89
N LYS A 157 -23.22 -12.33 4.85
CA LYS A 157 -22.77 -13.68 4.47
C LYS A 157 -23.24 -14.76 5.46
N LYS A 158 -23.20 -14.45 6.76
CA LYS A 158 -23.71 -15.36 7.80
C LYS A 158 -25.23 -15.52 7.73
N ALA A 159 -25.97 -14.43 7.51
CA ALA A 159 -27.42 -14.47 7.35
C ALA A 159 -27.83 -15.28 6.11
N GLN A 160 -27.20 -15.07 4.97
CA GLN A 160 -27.45 -15.83 3.75
C GLN A 160 -27.11 -17.32 3.92
N ALA A 161 -25.99 -17.65 4.55
CA ALA A 161 -25.62 -19.04 4.81
C ALA A 161 -26.60 -19.69 5.81
N TRP A 162 -27.07 -18.94 6.80
CA TRP A 162 -28.05 -19.40 7.77
C TRP A 162 -29.41 -19.65 7.11
N GLU A 163 -29.90 -18.74 6.26
CA GLU A 163 -31.13 -18.89 5.50
C GLU A 163 -31.08 -20.10 4.56
N GLN A 164 -29.94 -20.31 3.91
CA GLN A 164 -29.77 -21.48 3.00
C GLN A 164 -29.64 -22.80 3.73
N SER A 165 -29.21 -22.83 4.98
CA SER A 165 -28.99 -24.04 5.77
C SER A 165 -30.19 -24.46 6.60
N GLN A 166 -31.25 -23.65 6.70
CA GLN A 166 -32.37 -23.93 7.57
C GLN A 166 -33.42 -24.85 6.88
N PRO A 167 -33.67 -26.06 7.44
CA PRO A 167 -34.69 -26.95 6.91
C PRO A 167 -36.10 -26.34 6.91
N TYR A 168 -36.33 -25.34 7.78
CA TYR A 168 -37.65 -24.72 7.88
C TYR A 168 -37.99 -23.83 6.67
N VAL A 169 -36.99 -23.28 5.98
CA VAL A 169 -37.21 -22.54 4.72
C VAL A 169 -37.85 -23.46 3.66
N GLU A 170 -37.40 -24.69 3.58
CA GLU A 170 -37.97 -25.68 2.71
C GLU A 170 -39.40 -26.08 3.16
N THR A 171 -39.60 -26.19 4.47
CA THR A 171 -40.92 -26.45 5.03
C THR A 171 -41.91 -25.32 4.72
N ILE A 172 -41.51 -24.07 4.83
CA ILE A 172 -42.33 -22.90 4.45
C ILE A 172 -42.59 -22.88 2.95
N ARG A 173 -41.64 -23.18 2.11
CA ARG A 173 -41.81 -23.30 0.66
C ARG A 173 -42.84 -24.39 0.30
N GLN A 174 -42.76 -25.53 0.93
CA GLN A 174 -43.70 -26.61 0.73
C GLN A 174 -45.10 -26.26 1.21
N ALA A 175 -45.24 -25.62 2.37
CA ALA A 175 -46.51 -25.12 2.89
C ALA A 175 -47.15 -24.09 1.95
N LEU A 176 -46.39 -23.12 1.46
CA LEU A 176 -46.83 -22.10 0.51
C LEU A 176 -47.23 -22.71 -0.84
N ARG A 177 -46.52 -23.73 -1.32
CA ARG A 177 -46.89 -24.48 -2.51
C ARG A 177 -48.19 -25.25 -2.32
N GLY A 178 -48.36 -25.87 -1.16
CA GLY A 178 -49.59 -26.58 -0.82
C GLY A 178 -50.81 -25.66 -0.85
N VAL A 179 -50.68 -24.45 -0.25
CA VAL A 179 -51.72 -23.43 -0.27
C VAL A 179 -52.03 -22.93 -1.69
N ALA A 180 -50.98 -22.64 -2.48
CA ALA A 180 -51.13 -22.16 -3.86
C ALA A 180 -51.78 -23.19 -4.80
N LEU A 181 -51.61 -24.51 -4.52
CA LEU A 181 -52.17 -25.59 -5.30
C LEU A 181 -53.51 -26.10 -4.75
N GLY A 182 -54.10 -25.47 -3.71
CA GLY A 182 -55.36 -25.86 -3.08
C GLY A 182 -55.29 -27.18 -2.30
N GLN A 183 -54.11 -27.68 -2.00
CA GLN A 183 -53.91 -28.88 -1.17
C GLN A 183 -53.75 -28.46 0.30
N VAL A 184 -54.82 -28.02 0.91
CA VAL A 184 -54.90 -27.81 2.34
C VAL A 184 -55.45 -29.08 2.96
N PRO A 185 -54.73 -29.62 3.96
CA PRO A 185 -55.28 -30.75 4.72
C PRO A 185 -56.53 -30.41 5.50
#